data_8520a69e4fca51a588bd9dc5b045dafb
#
_entry.id   8520a69e4fca51a588bd9dc5b045dafb
#
_cell.length_a   1.000
_cell.length_b   1.000
_cell.length_c   1.000
_cell.angle_alpha   90.00
_cell.angle_beta   90.00
_cell.angle_gamma   90.00
#
_symmetry.space_group_name_H-M   'P 1'
#
loop_
_entity.id
_entity.type
_entity.pdbx_description
1 polymer ?
#
loop_
_entity_poly.entity_id
_entity_poly.type
_entity_poly.pdbx_seq_one_letter_code
_entity_poly.pdbx_strand_id
1 'polypeptide(L)'
;MALAPDPTEVRRGTLDELSRLGVRLPPPQYPLIWDPGDRVAIRPRRELACRAAILTVLLAVHDRLPRRSAMRWLRDAQLLDRVTRREWRFIAGRLGDPALVDLQRDALHGLVWVLGLADDLDPLLPRSDRLDVLLPDPWADPAAFPAWLTRLPPPRRDPAEAAALLDLYCCLDWAYQEGERHGDPTPGPVPPVAIGARRWALEWAVVLRGPYHDDPPNWDDVDLSV
;
A
#
# COMPACT_ATOMS: atom_id res chain seq x y z
N MET A 1 12.49 -5.41 -15.30
CA MET A 1 11.46 -6.36 -14.85
C MET A 1 12.02 -7.76 -14.85
N ALA A 2 11.83 -8.49 -13.76
CA ALA A 2 12.20 -9.89 -13.62
C ALA A 2 11.05 -10.80 -14.07
N LEU A 3 11.32 -12.11 -14.26
CA LEU A 3 10.26 -13.10 -14.37
C LEU A 3 9.54 -13.20 -13.02
N ALA A 4 8.21 -13.23 -13.03
CA ALA A 4 7.45 -13.46 -11.81
C ALA A 4 7.67 -14.91 -11.31
N PRO A 5 7.58 -15.16 -10.00
CA PRO A 5 7.63 -16.52 -9.47
C PRO A 5 6.43 -17.34 -9.98
N ASP A 6 6.50 -18.66 -9.90
CA ASP A 6 5.37 -19.51 -10.26
C ASP A 6 4.15 -19.19 -9.37
N PRO A 7 3.04 -18.69 -9.96
CA PRO A 7 1.89 -18.26 -9.16
C PRO A 7 1.23 -19.40 -8.38
N THR A 8 1.32 -20.64 -8.88
CA THR A 8 0.75 -21.82 -8.19
C THR A 8 1.57 -22.17 -6.96
N GLU A 9 2.89 -22.06 -7.03
CA GLU A 9 3.77 -22.30 -5.88
C GLU A 9 3.61 -21.20 -4.83
N VAL A 10 3.54 -19.94 -5.26
CA VAL A 10 3.26 -18.82 -4.36
C VAL A 10 1.92 -18.99 -3.67
N ARG A 11 0.84 -19.29 -4.42
CA ARG A 11 -0.48 -19.55 -3.86
C ARG A 11 -0.48 -20.70 -2.86
N ARG A 12 0.27 -21.76 -3.09
CA ARG A 12 0.39 -22.87 -2.12
C ARG A 12 0.99 -22.37 -0.81
N GLY A 13 2.08 -21.62 -0.86
CA GLY A 13 2.68 -20.99 0.32
C GLY A 13 1.72 -20.05 1.05
N THR A 14 0.96 -19.25 0.30
CA THR A 14 -0.10 -18.38 0.84
C THR A 14 -1.17 -19.20 1.58
N LEU A 15 -1.66 -20.28 1.01
CA LEU A 15 -2.69 -21.14 1.65
C LEU A 15 -2.16 -21.82 2.92
N ASP A 16 -0.90 -22.25 2.93
CA ASP A 16 -0.26 -22.79 4.12
C ASP A 16 -0.16 -21.73 5.23
N GLU A 17 0.18 -20.48 4.87
CA GLU A 17 0.19 -19.36 5.79
C GLU A 17 -1.19 -19.04 6.36
N LEU A 18 -2.22 -18.93 5.51
CA LEU A 18 -3.60 -18.71 5.93
C LEU A 18 -4.10 -19.81 6.87
N SER A 19 -3.75 -21.06 6.58
CA SER A 19 -4.07 -22.20 7.46
C SER A 19 -3.42 -22.05 8.83
N ARG A 20 -2.15 -21.61 8.88
CA ARG A 20 -1.44 -21.32 10.13
C ARG A 20 -2.07 -20.19 10.93
N LEU A 21 -2.57 -19.16 10.24
CA LEU A 21 -3.28 -18.04 10.83
C LEU A 21 -4.69 -18.43 11.31
N GLY A 22 -5.21 -19.58 10.93
CA GLY A 22 -6.54 -20.05 11.30
C GLY A 22 -7.68 -19.28 10.63
N VAL A 23 -7.41 -18.65 9.46
CA VAL A 23 -8.43 -17.96 8.68
C VAL A 23 -9.01 -18.85 7.57
N ARG A 24 -10.17 -18.43 7.03
CA ARG A 24 -10.78 -19.13 5.90
C ARG A 24 -9.84 -19.15 4.70
N LEU A 25 -9.82 -20.29 4.01
CA LEU A 25 -9.08 -20.40 2.75
C LEU A 25 -9.97 -19.95 1.60
N PRO A 26 -9.42 -19.20 0.62
CA PRO A 26 -10.14 -18.89 -0.60
C PRO A 26 -10.52 -20.18 -1.34
N PRO A 27 -11.62 -20.18 -2.09
CA PRO A 27 -12.06 -21.35 -2.83
C PRO A 27 -11.05 -21.70 -3.94
N PRO A 28 -11.01 -22.97 -4.40
CA PRO A 28 -10.03 -23.41 -5.39
C PRO A 28 -10.05 -22.61 -6.70
N GLN A 29 -11.20 -22.01 -7.06
CA GLN A 29 -11.36 -21.16 -8.22
C GLN A 29 -10.99 -19.69 -7.98
N TYR A 30 -10.51 -19.33 -6.79
CA TYR A 30 -10.07 -17.97 -6.51
C TYR A 30 -8.91 -17.60 -7.44
N PRO A 31 -8.99 -16.49 -8.18
CA PRO A 31 -8.04 -16.20 -9.26
C PRO A 31 -6.61 -16.06 -8.74
N LEU A 32 -5.66 -16.46 -9.56
CA LEU A 32 -4.26 -16.10 -9.38
C LEU A 32 -4.06 -14.63 -9.73
N ILE A 33 -3.12 -13.98 -9.09
CA ILE A 33 -2.85 -12.55 -9.29
C ILE A 33 -2.08 -12.32 -10.59
N TRP A 34 -1.34 -13.32 -11.06
CA TRP A 34 -0.64 -13.29 -12.34
C TRP A 34 -0.59 -14.69 -12.94
N ASP A 35 -0.27 -14.75 -14.24
CA ASP A 35 -0.14 -15.99 -14.99
C ASP A 35 1.32 -16.50 -15.04
N PRO A 36 1.51 -17.82 -15.25
CA PRO A 36 2.85 -18.37 -15.48
C PRO A 36 3.52 -17.69 -16.69
N GLY A 37 4.73 -17.17 -16.48
CA GLY A 37 5.49 -16.47 -17.53
C GLY A 37 5.36 -14.95 -17.50
N ASP A 38 4.48 -14.41 -16.71
CA ASP A 38 4.38 -12.97 -16.49
C ASP A 38 5.66 -12.39 -15.86
N ARG A 39 5.81 -11.10 -15.99
CA ARG A 39 6.93 -10.36 -15.42
C ARG A 39 6.47 -9.46 -14.28
N VAL A 40 7.34 -9.31 -13.30
CA VAL A 40 7.10 -8.45 -12.14
C VAL A 40 8.18 -7.39 -12.00
N ALA A 41 7.78 -6.24 -11.52
CA ALA A 41 8.66 -5.16 -11.05
C ALA A 41 8.01 -4.44 -9.88
N ILE A 42 8.79 -3.70 -9.15
CA ILE A 42 8.29 -2.69 -8.22
C ILE A 42 8.31 -1.34 -8.93
N ARG A 43 7.32 -0.49 -8.68
CA ARG A 43 7.31 0.89 -9.21
C ARG A 43 8.60 1.61 -8.91
N PRO A 44 9.02 2.56 -9.76
CA PRO A 44 10.23 3.35 -9.52
C PRO A 44 10.22 3.97 -8.12
N ARG A 45 11.35 3.86 -7.42
CA ARG A 45 11.51 4.36 -6.04
C ARG A 45 11.03 5.80 -5.86
N ARG A 46 11.24 6.66 -6.87
CA ARG A 46 10.79 8.05 -6.84
C ARG A 46 9.26 8.16 -6.82
N GLU A 47 8.56 7.29 -7.54
CA GLU A 47 7.09 7.27 -7.55
C GLU A 47 6.55 6.84 -6.19
N LEU A 48 7.09 5.75 -5.63
CA LEU A 48 6.76 5.28 -4.29
C LEU A 48 6.98 6.37 -3.24
N ALA A 49 8.13 7.04 -3.30
CA ALA A 49 8.49 8.11 -2.38
C ALA A 49 7.57 9.33 -2.50
N CYS A 50 7.22 9.72 -3.73
CA CYS A 50 6.25 10.80 -3.96
C CYS A 50 4.88 10.44 -3.38
N ARG A 51 4.42 9.20 -3.60
CA ARG A 51 3.14 8.73 -3.06
C ARG A 51 3.15 8.72 -1.54
N ALA A 52 4.18 8.16 -0.91
CA ALA A 52 4.34 8.16 0.54
C ALA A 52 4.33 9.59 1.12
N ALA A 53 5.06 10.51 0.52
CA ALA A 53 5.08 11.91 0.94
C ALA A 53 3.69 12.59 0.84
N ILE A 54 2.94 12.34 -0.24
CA ILE A 54 1.58 12.87 -0.39
C ILE A 54 0.66 12.32 0.70
N LEU A 55 0.69 11.01 0.95
CA LEU A 55 -0.12 10.41 2.02
C LEU A 55 0.25 10.98 3.40
N THR A 56 1.54 11.21 3.66
CA THR A 56 2.00 11.85 4.89
C THR A 56 1.42 13.26 5.06
N VAL A 57 1.35 14.05 3.98
CA VAL A 57 0.73 15.38 4.01
C VAL A 57 -0.78 15.29 4.26
N LEU A 58 -1.47 14.32 3.64
CA LEU A 58 -2.90 14.10 3.88
C LEU A 58 -3.19 13.77 5.34
N LEU A 59 -2.41 12.86 5.91
CA LEU A 59 -2.52 12.48 7.31
C LEU A 59 -2.22 13.65 8.24
N ALA A 60 -1.21 14.47 7.93
CA ALA A 60 -0.93 15.69 8.68
C ALA A 60 -2.09 16.69 8.63
N VAL A 61 -2.78 16.84 7.47
CA VAL A 61 -4.00 17.67 7.38
C VAL A 61 -5.13 17.09 8.23
N HIS A 62 -5.29 15.78 8.26
CA HIS A 62 -6.22 15.11 9.17
C HIS A 62 -5.87 15.42 10.62
N ASP A 63 -4.58 15.39 10.97
CA ASP A 63 -4.01 15.69 12.28
C ASP A 63 -3.80 17.21 12.53
N ARG A 64 -4.57 18.05 11.82
CA ARG A 64 -4.64 19.51 12.03
C ARG A 64 -3.54 20.37 11.37
N LEU A 65 -2.71 19.85 10.48
CA LEU A 65 -1.86 20.72 9.66
C LEU A 65 -2.75 21.73 8.90
N PRO A 66 -2.47 23.05 8.95
CA PRO A 66 -3.25 24.01 8.20
C PRO A 66 -3.21 23.72 6.69
N ARG A 67 -4.38 23.64 6.05
CA ARG A 67 -4.51 23.31 4.63
C ARG A 67 -3.64 24.19 3.71
N ARG A 68 -3.50 25.48 4.04
CA ARG A 68 -2.61 26.39 3.32
C ARG A 68 -1.14 25.97 3.41
N SER A 69 -0.73 25.45 4.58
CA SER A 69 0.63 24.94 4.78
C SER A 69 0.84 23.65 4.00
N ALA A 70 -0.11 22.72 4.02
CA ALA A 70 -0.09 21.48 3.23
C ALA A 70 0.05 21.79 1.72
N MET A 71 -0.78 22.71 1.20
CA MET A 71 -0.74 23.11 -0.21
C MET A 71 0.59 23.76 -0.59
N ARG A 72 1.13 24.60 0.29
CA ARG A 72 2.45 25.20 0.10
C ARG A 72 3.52 24.12 0.07
N TRP A 73 3.51 23.22 1.04
CA TRP A 73 4.48 22.13 1.13
C TRP A 73 4.47 21.26 -0.14
N LEU A 74 3.29 20.80 -0.59
CA LEU A 74 3.14 19.99 -1.80
C LEU A 74 3.63 20.74 -3.07
N ARG A 75 3.33 22.03 -3.18
CA ARG A 75 3.79 22.86 -4.30
C ARG A 75 5.32 22.97 -4.30
N ASP A 76 5.89 23.31 -3.16
CA ASP A 76 7.32 23.61 -3.04
C ASP A 76 8.14 22.31 -3.12
N ALA A 77 7.57 21.15 -2.74
CA ALA A 77 8.09 19.81 -3.00
C ALA A 77 7.86 19.30 -4.43
N GLN A 78 7.18 20.07 -5.29
CA GLN A 78 6.83 19.71 -6.68
C GLN A 78 6.00 18.40 -6.78
N LEU A 79 5.01 18.26 -5.90
CA LEU A 79 4.15 17.06 -5.83
C LEU A 79 2.69 17.33 -6.23
N LEU A 80 2.31 18.57 -6.55
CA LEU A 80 0.91 18.94 -6.82
C LEU A 80 0.29 18.18 -7.99
N ASP A 81 1.06 17.90 -9.03
CA ASP A 81 0.64 17.15 -10.23
C ASP A 81 0.38 15.68 -9.96
N ARG A 82 0.85 15.18 -8.81
CA ARG A 82 0.70 13.78 -8.37
C ARG A 82 -0.38 13.58 -7.32
N VAL A 83 -0.98 14.66 -6.83
CA VAL A 83 -2.11 14.63 -5.91
C VAL A 83 -3.36 14.20 -6.67
N THR A 84 -4.04 13.18 -6.20
CA THR A 84 -5.26 12.68 -6.86
C THR A 84 -6.43 13.64 -6.69
N ARG A 85 -7.49 13.43 -7.48
CA ARG A 85 -8.69 14.26 -7.40
C ARG A 85 -9.39 14.14 -6.03
N ARG A 86 -9.36 12.96 -5.41
CA ARG A 86 -9.95 12.72 -4.08
C ARG A 86 -9.15 13.42 -3.00
N GLU A 87 -7.84 13.25 -3.01
CA GLU A 87 -6.91 13.89 -2.09
C GLU A 87 -6.98 15.41 -2.18
N TRP A 88 -7.03 15.95 -3.41
CA TRP A 88 -7.18 17.37 -3.64
C TRP A 88 -8.46 17.93 -3.01
N ARG A 89 -9.59 17.22 -3.15
CA ARG A 89 -10.86 17.64 -2.53
C ARG A 89 -10.77 17.66 -1.01
N PHE A 90 -10.08 16.68 -0.43
CA PHE A 90 -9.85 16.61 1.02
C PHE A 90 -8.99 17.78 1.50
N ILE A 91 -7.82 18.01 0.89
CA ILE A 91 -6.91 19.11 1.22
C ILE A 91 -7.62 20.47 1.05
N ALA A 92 -8.43 20.63 -0.01
CA ALA A 92 -9.21 21.85 -0.25
C ALA A 92 -10.41 22.03 0.72
N GLY A 93 -10.70 21.06 1.55
CA GLY A 93 -11.82 21.11 2.52
C GLY A 93 -13.20 20.95 1.89
N ARG A 94 -13.29 20.43 0.69
CA ARG A 94 -14.55 20.34 -0.07
C ARG A 94 -15.33 19.05 0.16
N LEU A 95 -14.67 17.99 0.60
CA LEU A 95 -15.25 16.68 0.96
C LEU A 95 -14.14 15.79 1.51
N GLY A 96 -14.46 14.88 2.40
CA GLY A 96 -13.60 13.79 2.84
C GLY A 96 -14.21 13.14 4.06
N ASP A 97 -14.45 11.84 3.98
CA ASP A 97 -14.71 11.04 5.16
C ASP A 97 -13.38 10.90 5.93
N PRO A 98 -13.30 11.41 7.18
CA PRO A 98 -12.10 11.26 8.00
C PRO A 98 -11.67 9.79 8.15
N ALA A 99 -12.61 8.86 8.21
CA ALA A 99 -12.32 7.44 8.30
C ALA A 99 -11.54 6.91 7.10
N LEU A 100 -11.87 7.38 5.88
CA LEU A 100 -11.13 7.00 4.68
C LEU A 100 -9.69 7.54 4.68
N VAL A 101 -9.46 8.69 5.32
CA VAL A 101 -8.10 9.25 5.45
C VAL A 101 -7.29 8.42 6.44
N ASP A 102 -7.90 7.96 7.52
CA ASP A 102 -7.20 7.14 8.53
C ASP A 102 -6.72 5.80 7.94
N LEU A 103 -7.47 5.23 6.99
CA LEU A 103 -7.06 4.04 6.25
C LEU A 103 -5.75 4.25 5.47
N GLN A 104 -5.45 5.49 5.07
CA GLN A 104 -4.20 5.81 4.38
C GLN A 104 -2.96 5.59 5.27
N ARG A 105 -3.12 5.48 6.59
CA ARG A 105 -2.00 5.14 7.50
C ARG A 105 -1.51 3.71 7.26
N ASP A 106 -2.42 2.75 7.05
CA ASP A 106 -2.05 1.37 6.76
C ASP A 106 -1.57 1.20 5.31
N ALA A 107 -2.15 1.92 4.36
CA ALA A 107 -1.62 2.00 2.99
C ALA A 107 -0.18 2.59 2.99
N LEU A 108 0.07 3.62 3.78
CA LEU A 108 1.39 4.21 3.95
C LEU A 108 2.38 3.21 4.55
N HIS A 109 1.96 2.34 5.50
CA HIS A 109 2.78 1.26 6.03
C HIS A 109 3.21 0.29 4.92
N GLY A 110 2.30 -0.12 4.04
CA GLY A 110 2.62 -0.92 2.86
C GLY A 110 3.67 -0.26 1.96
N LEU A 111 3.51 1.03 1.65
CA LEU A 111 4.49 1.78 0.84
C LEU A 111 5.86 1.91 1.53
N VAL A 112 5.88 2.12 2.84
CA VAL A 112 7.12 2.24 3.64
C VAL A 112 7.87 0.91 3.65
N TRP A 113 7.15 -0.23 3.71
CA TRP A 113 7.74 -1.55 3.55
C TRP A 113 8.34 -1.74 2.15
N VAL A 114 7.60 -1.42 1.09
CA VAL A 114 8.10 -1.51 -0.30
C VAL A 114 9.33 -0.63 -0.52
N LEU A 115 9.38 0.56 0.09
CA LEU A 115 10.55 1.44 0.08
C LEU A 115 11.77 0.89 0.85
N GLY A 116 11.60 -0.19 1.62
CA GLY A 116 12.64 -0.79 2.45
C GLY A 116 12.96 0.02 3.70
N LEU A 117 12.02 0.85 4.17
CA LEU A 117 12.13 1.64 5.38
C LEU A 117 11.55 0.93 6.61
N ALA A 118 10.62 0.00 6.41
CA ALA A 118 10.14 -0.94 7.43
C ALA A 118 10.65 -2.35 7.08
N ASP A 119 11.02 -3.12 8.10
CA ASP A 119 11.60 -4.45 7.89
C ASP A 119 10.52 -5.49 7.57
N ASP A 120 9.34 -5.36 8.15
CA ASP A 120 8.22 -6.29 7.99
C ASP A 120 6.91 -5.58 7.62
N LEU A 121 5.99 -6.36 7.07
CA LEU A 121 4.59 -6.01 6.86
C LEU A 121 3.76 -7.23 7.27
N ASP A 122 3.85 -7.60 8.56
CA ASP A 122 3.14 -8.74 9.12
C ASP A 122 1.64 -8.44 9.20
N PRO A 123 0.77 -9.30 8.63
CA PRO A 123 -0.67 -9.11 8.67
C PRO A 123 -1.28 -9.18 10.09
N LEU A 124 -0.60 -9.79 11.05
CA LEU A 124 -1.06 -9.89 12.44
C LEU A 124 -0.55 -8.75 13.32
N LEU A 125 0.43 -8.00 12.87
CA LEU A 125 0.99 -6.91 13.65
C LEU A 125 0.38 -5.57 13.23
N PRO A 126 -0.05 -4.75 14.20
CA PRO A 126 -0.44 -3.38 13.91
C PRO A 126 0.75 -2.61 13.34
N ARG A 127 0.45 -1.57 12.56
CA ARG A 127 1.51 -0.70 12.04
C ARG A 127 2.37 -0.13 13.18
N SER A 128 3.63 0.10 12.87
CA SER A 128 4.52 0.79 13.81
C SER A 128 4.08 2.25 14.02
N ASP A 129 4.04 2.69 15.26
CA ASP A 129 3.80 4.10 15.63
C ASP A 129 4.96 5.03 15.23
N ARG A 130 6.08 4.45 14.76
CA ARG A 130 7.28 5.19 14.36
C ARG A 130 7.37 5.49 12.87
N LEU A 131 6.31 5.28 12.10
CA LEU A 131 6.31 5.57 10.67
C LEU A 131 6.64 7.04 10.37
N ASP A 132 6.18 7.96 11.22
CA ASP A 132 6.37 9.40 11.06
C ASP A 132 7.86 9.81 11.04
N VAL A 133 8.72 9.12 11.80
CA VAL A 133 10.17 9.40 11.80
C VAL A 133 10.90 8.89 10.55
N LEU A 134 10.28 7.99 9.79
CA LEU A 134 10.84 7.43 8.56
C LEU A 134 10.50 8.27 7.32
N LEU A 135 9.58 9.21 7.46
CA LEU A 135 8.96 9.96 6.38
C LEU A 135 9.33 11.45 6.44
N PRO A 136 9.14 12.20 5.33
CA PRO A 136 9.37 13.64 5.36
C PRO A 136 8.32 14.32 6.24
N ASP A 137 8.75 15.20 7.13
CA ASP A 137 7.85 15.94 8.03
C ASP A 137 7.13 17.08 7.28
N PRO A 138 5.79 17.05 7.15
CA PRO A 138 5.03 18.10 6.50
C PRO A 138 4.94 19.41 7.33
N TRP A 139 5.31 19.39 8.60
CA TRP A 139 5.39 20.57 9.46
C TRP A 139 6.73 21.31 9.30
N ALA A 140 7.73 20.62 8.72
CA ALA A 140 9.04 21.19 8.45
C ALA A 140 9.09 21.89 7.08
N ASP A 141 10.27 22.45 6.75
CA ASP A 141 10.54 23.07 5.45
C ASP A 141 10.33 22.06 4.31
N PRO A 142 9.62 22.41 3.22
CA PRO A 142 9.46 21.59 2.02
C PRO A 142 10.78 21.11 1.39
N ALA A 143 11.87 21.84 1.58
CA ALA A 143 13.22 21.41 1.17
C ALA A 143 13.66 20.10 1.87
N ALA A 144 12.97 19.67 2.92
CA ALA A 144 13.21 18.38 3.57
C ALA A 144 12.86 17.20 2.66
N PHE A 145 11.90 17.34 1.73
CA PHE A 145 11.52 16.24 0.82
C PHE A 145 12.64 15.81 -0.14
N PRO A 146 13.27 16.69 -0.93
CA PRO A 146 14.43 16.32 -1.75
C PRO A 146 15.59 15.74 -0.94
N ALA A 147 15.87 16.32 0.23
CA ALA A 147 16.91 15.82 1.14
C ALA A 147 16.57 14.42 1.70
N TRP A 148 15.30 14.16 2.02
CA TRP A 148 14.82 12.84 2.41
C TRP A 148 14.91 11.85 1.26
N LEU A 149 14.49 12.21 0.05
CA LEU A 149 14.54 11.36 -1.15
C LEU A 149 15.97 10.90 -1.46
N THR A 150 16.97 11.76 -1.27
CA THR A 150 18.38 11.41 -1.48
C THR A 150 18.92 10.47 -0.40
N ARG A 151 18.39 10.50 0.81
CA ARG A 151 18.76 9.64 1.95
C ARG A 151 18.06 8.29 1.97
N LEU A 152 17.06 8.08 1.12
CA LEU A 152 16.41 6.78 1.03
C LEU A 152 17.44 5.68 0.76
N PRO A 153 17.34 4.52 1.42
CA PRO A 153 18.21 3.40 1.14
C PRO A 153 18.03 2.91 -0.31
N PRO A 154 19.01 2.23 -0.89
CA PRO A 154 18.81 1.57 -2.18
C PRO A 154 17.63 0.58 -2.08
N PRO A 155 16.94 0.28 -3.22
CA PRO A 155 15.87 -0.71 -3.23
C PRO A 155 16.34 -2.02 -2.60
N ARG A 156 15.62 -2.48 -1.57
CA ARG A 156 15.96 -3.72 -0.84
C ARG A 156 14.98 -4.86 -1.13
N ARG A 157 13.76 -4.52 -1.59
CA ARG A 157 12.74 -5.54 -1.82
C ARG A 157 12.93 -6.20 -3.17
N ASP A 158 12.90 -7.52 -3.15
CA ASP A 158 12.83 -8.32 -4.37
C ASP A 158 11.39 -8.18 -4.95
N PRO A 159 11.25 -7.91 -6.26
CA PRO A 159 9.95 -7.93 -6.90
C PRO A 159 9.16 -9.24 -6.70
N ALA A 160 9.85 -10.38 -6.65
CA ALA A 160 9.21 -11.67 -6.39
C ALA A 160 8.67 -11.77 -4.94
N GLU A 161 9.43 -11.26 -3.96
CA GLU A 161 8.97 -11.15 -2.57
C GLU A 161 7.72 -10.27 -2.46
N ALA A 162 7.75 -9.11 -3.14
CA ALA A 162 6.62 -8.18 -3.12
C ALA A 162 5.38 -8.76 -3.80
N ALA A 163 5.53 -9.52 -4.89
CA ALA A 163 4.43 -10.22 -5.55
C ALA A 163 3.85 -11.32 -4.65
N ALA A 164 4.69 -12.11 -4.00
CA ALA A 164 4.23 -13.15 -3.08
C ALA A 164 3.47 -12.54 -1.89
N LEU A 165 3.95 -11.42 -1.35
CA LEU A 165 3.24 -10.71 -0.29
C LEU A 165 1.91 -10.11 -0.78
N LEU A 166 1.85 -9.64 -2.02
CA LEU A 166 0.60 -9.19 -2.65
C LEU A 166 -0.42 -10.35 -2.71
N ASP A 167 -0.03 -11.52 -3.16
CA ASP A 167 -0.90 -12.70 -3.18
C ASP A 167 -1.44 -13.06 -1.79
N LEU A 168 -0.57 -13.01 -0.77
CA LEU A 168 -0.98 -13.22 0.62
C LEU A 168 -2.02 -12.19 1.06
N TYR A 169 -1.80 -10.90 0.78
CA TYR A 169 -2.73 -9.85 1.17
C TYR A 169 -4.04 -9.88 0.39
N CYS A 170 -4.05 -10.32 -0.88
CA CYS A 170 -5.28 -10.55 -1.64
C CYS A 170 -6.12 -11.67 -1.01
N CYS A 171 -5.49 -12.78 -0.68
CA CYS A 171 -6.17 -13.91 -0.05
C CYS A 171 -6.63 -13.60 1.38
N LEU A 172 -5.85 -12.83 2.15
CA LEU A 172 -6.23 -12.36 3.47
C LEU A 172 -7.42 -11.40 3.42
N ASP A 173 -7.40 -10.43 2.52
CA ASP A 173 -8.49 -9.47 2.35
C ASP A 173 -9.80 -10.20 2.04
N TRP A 174 -9.75 -11.17 1.11
CA TRP A 174 -10.88 -12.06 0.86
C TRP A 174 -11.32 -12.81 2.11
N ALA A 175 -10.38 -13.44 2.83
CA ALA A 175 -10.68 -14.25 4.01
C ALA A 175 -11.32 -13.42 5.14
N TYR A 176 -10.86 -12.19 5.33
CA TYR A 176 -11.40 -11.28 6.33
C TYR A 176 -12.81 -10.80 5.95
N GLN A 177 -13.03 -10.42 4.68
CA GLN A 177 -14.35 -10.03 4.19
C GLN A 177 -15.36 -11.18 4.30
N GLU A 178 -14.95 -12.40 3.95
CA GLU A 178 -15.80 -13.57 4.05
C GLU A 178 -16.05 -13.97 5.50
N GLY A 179 -15.02 -13.87 6.35
CA GLY A 179 -15.16 -14.08 7.80
C GLY A 179 -16.14 -13.09 8.43
N GLU A 180 -16.06 -11.80 8.06
CA GLU A 180 -17.00 -10.78 8.54
C GLU A 180 -18.45 -11.09 8.15
N ARG A 181 -18.69 -11.54 6.90
CA ARG A 181 -20.02 -11.98 6.43
C ARG A 181 -20.58 -13.18 7.24
N HIS A 182 -19.72 -14.03 7.78
CA HIS A 182 -20.10 -15.21 8.55
C HIS A 182 -20.03 -15.01 10.07
N GLY A 183 -19.54 -13.86 10.53
CA GLY A 183 -19.36 -13.56 11.94
C GLY A 183 -18.16 -14.28 12.57
N ASP A 184 -17.17 -14.66 11.79
CA ASP A 184 -15.94 -15.27 12.29
C ASP A 184 -15.09 -14.22 13.05
N PRO A 185 -14.36 -14.61 14.09
CA PRO A 185 -13.44 -13.71 14.76
C PRO A 185 -12.25 -13.35 13.85
N THR A 186 -11.78 -12.10 13.94
CA THR A 186 -10.53 -11.72 13.29
C THR A 186 -9.34 -12.39 13.98
N PRO A 187 -8.34 -12.90 13.23
CA PRO A 187 -7.25 -13.69 13.79
C PRO A 187 -6.23 -12.87 14.62
N GLY A 188 -6.33 -11.55 14.63
CA GLY A 188 -5.38 -10.68 15.34
C GLY A 188 -5.93 -9.28 15.58
N PRO A 189 -5.09 -8.37 16.07
CA PRO A 189 -5.50 -6.99 16.39
C PRO A 189 -5.64 -6.09 15.16
N VAL A 190 -5.27 -6.58 13.98
CA VAL A 190 -5.34 -5.80 12.72
C VAL A 190 -6.75 -5.90 12.16
N PRO A 191 -7.48 -4.78 12.00
CA PRO A 191 -8.84 -4.82 11.49
C PRO A 191 -8.88 -5.12 9.98
N PRO A 192 -10.00 -5.67 9.44
CA PRO A 192 -10.16 -5.99 8.01
C PRO A 192 -9.80 -4.83 7.08
N VAL A 193 -10.26 -3.62 7.44
CA VAL A 193 -9.99 -2.41 6.66
C VAL A 193 -8.50 -2.07 6.54
N ALA A 194 -7.68 -2.41 7.53
CA ALA A 194 -6.23 -2.21 7.45
C ALA A 194 -5.55 -3.22 6.52
N ILE A 195 -6.06 -4.45 6.47
CA ILE A 195 -5.62 -5.48 5.50
C ILE A 195 -5.89 -4.98 4.07
N GLY A 196 -7.11 -4.51 3.79
CA GLY A 196 -7.47 -3.94 2.50
C GLY A 196 -6.62 -2.71 2.13
N ALA A 197 -6.31 -1.84 3.09
CA ALA A 197 -5.48 -0.67 2.86
C ALA A 197 -4.01 -1.05 2.54
N ARG A 198 -3.45 -2.05 3.22
CA ARG A 198 -2.11 -2.58 2.93
C ARG A 198 -2.09 -3.30 1.58
N ARG A 199 -3.12 -4.08 1.25
CA ARG A 199 -3.33 -4.67 -0.07
C ARG A 199 -3.33 -3.58 -1.13
N TRP A 200 -4.11 -2.51 -0.98
CA TRP A 200 -4.14 -1.38 -1.92
C TRP A 200 -2.75 -0.86 -2.25
N ALA A 201 -1.93 -0.62 -1.21
CA ALA A 201 -0.57 -0.13 -1.41
C ALA A 201 0.30 -1.11 -2.18
N LEU A 202 0.19 -2.42 -1.92
CA LEU A 202 0.92 -3.47 -2.63
C LEU A 202 0.43 -3.59 -4.08
N GLU A 203 -0.89 -3.61 -4.33
CA GLU A 203 -1.52 -3.63 -5.65
C GLU A 203 -1.03 -2.48 -6.54
N TRP A 204 -0.90 -1.28 -5.94
CA TRP A 204 -0.36 -0.14 -6.65
C TRP A 204 1.15 -0.23 -6.86
N ALA A 205 1.90 -0.72 -5.89
CA ALA A 205 3.36 -0.71 -5.91
C ALA A 205 3.97 -1.82 -6.77
N VAL A 206 3.32 -2.99 -6.82
CA VAL A 206 3.75 -4.14 -7.63
C VAL A 206 3.21 -3.98 -9.05
N VAL A 207 4.09 -4.02 -10.03
CA VAL A 207 3.75 -3.91 -11.44
C VAL A 207 3.90 -5.27 -12.09
N LEU A 208 2.79 -5.87 -12.48
CA LEU A 208 2.73 -7.09 -13.25
C LEU A 208 2.61 -6.77 -14.75
N ARG A 209 3.21 -7.58 -15.59
CA ARG A 209 3.15 -7.44 -17.03
C ARG A 209 3.08 -8.81 -17.71
N GLY A 210 2.02 -8.98 -18.48
CA GLY A 210 1.72 -10.15 -19.26
C GLY A 210 0.61 -9.86 -20.26
N PRO A 211 0.16 -10.86 -21.02
CA PRO A 211 -0.88 -10.67 -22.05
C PRO A 211 -2.23 -10.19 -21.52
N TYR A 212 -2.48 -10.41 -20.21
CA TYR A 212 -3.77 -10.14 -19.57
C TYR A 212 -3.68 -9.03 -18.51
N HIS A 213 -2.55 -8.31 -18.44
CA HIS A 213 -2.40 -7.18 -17.55
C HIS A 213 -2.51 -5.86 -18.31
N ASP A 214 -3.36 -5.00 -17.84
CA ASP A 214 -3.48 -3.61 -18.28
C ASP A 214 -2.28 -2.76 -17.83
N ASP A 215 -2.25 -1.51 -18.27
CA ASP A 215 -1.27 -0.56 -17.77
C ASP A 215 -1.45 -0.35 -16.23
N PRO A 216 -0.33 -0.19 -15.49
CA PRO A 216 -0.40 -0.04 -14.04
C PRO A 216 -1.33 1.11 -13.63
N PRO A 217 -2.28 0.89 -12.72
CA PRO A 217 -3.30 1.87 -12.37
C PRO A 217 -2.70 3.10 -11.67
N ASN A 218 -3.41 4.24 -11.75
CA ASN A 218 -3.15 5.33 -10.83
C ASN A 218 -3.59 4.95 -9.40
N TRP A 219 -3.21 5.75 -8.42
CA TRP A 219 -3.53 5.46 -7.01
C TRP A 219 -5.04 5.33 -6.74
N ASP A 220 -5.86 6.23 -7.30
CA ASP A 220 -7.31 6.20 -7.11
C ASP A 220 -8.02 5.12 -7.96
N ASP A 221 -7.32 4.54 -8.93
CA ASP A 221 -7.89 3.61 -9.91
C ASP A 221 -7.53 2.14 -9.60
N VAL A 222 -6.87 1.89 -8.45
CA VAL A 222 -6.57 0.53 -8.00
C VAL A 222 -7.88 -0.20 -7.74
N ASP A 223 -8.08 -1.30 -8.45
CA ASP A 223 -9.25 -2.16 -8.29
C ASP A 223 -8.97 -3.25 -7.25
N LEU A 224 -9.76 -3.27 -6.20
CA LEU A 224 -9.69 -4.30 -5.15
C LEU A 224 -10.80 -5.34 -5.29
N SER A 225 -11.61 -5.29 -6.36
CA SER A 225 -12.59 -6.33 -6.66
C SER A 225 -11.88 -7.60 -7.15
N VAL A 226 -12.11 -8.72 -6.50
CA VAL A 226 -11.59 -10.05 -6.87
C VAL A 226 -12.73 -11.04 -6.83
#